data_c4e31070e6738a6d7b529060b509f12a
#
_entry.id   c4e31070e6738a6d7b529060b509f12a
#
_cell.length_a   1.000
_cell.length_b   1.000
_cell.length_c   1.000
_cell.angle_alpha   90.00
_cell.angle_beta   90.00
_cell.angle_gamma   90.00
#
_symmetry.space_group_name_H-M   'P 1'
#
loop_
_entity.id
_entity.type
_entity.pdbx_description
1 polymer ?
#
loop_
_entity_poly.entity_id
_entity_poly.type
_entity_poly.pdbx_seq_one_letter_code
_entity_poly.pdbx_strand_id
1 'polypeptide(L)'
;MPELAEVSRIVHFIRQHLVGRTLTKVSTQNDDIVYGKVGTTASEFQNAMEGKKLVGAGQQGKYFWIVMSSPPHAVMHFGMAGWLKIRDADTYYYRTDKPEDKEWPPKYWKFLLETDGDPKAQAAFVDFRRLGRIRLVDCPAEEIRAHSPLKENGPDPVTDKDTVTESWLASKLKSKKVPIKALLLDQANISGIGNWMGDEILYHAKIHPEQYSNTLQDDQIKQLHSAMHYVCSTSVDLLADSERFPEDWLFKHRWEKGKKNVPSVLPNGQKITFITVGGRTSAVVPSVQKKTGPVTKDANGQDANDTQKSSKRKRSVVPKDESDAEEGIDGPKSKKRGYKRQTKKPIKSEETEDVKATNISRRRSTRLKK
;
A
#
# COMPACT_ATOMS: atom_id res chain seq x y z
N MET A 1 -3.06 -3.53 -0.38
CA MET A 1 -1.99 -2.53 -0.64
C MET A 1 -1.92 -2.37 -2.14
N PRO A 2 -2.00 -1.13 -2.64
CA PRO A 2 -1.78 -0.89 -4.07
C PRO A 2 -0.39 -1.37 -4.51
N GLU A 3 -0.37 -2.15 -5.59
CA GLU A 3 0.84 -2.64 -6.24
C GLU A 3 1.02 -1.90 -7.58
N LEU A 4 1.91 -2.31 -8.41
CA LEU A 4 2.28 -1.64 -9.66
C LEU A 4 1.06 -1.29 -10.54
N ALA A 5 0.16 -2.23 -10.74
CA ALA A 5 -0.99 -2.05 -11.64
C ALA A 5 -2.02 -1.05 -11.09
N GLU A 6 -2.29 -1.08 -9.79
CA GLU A 6 -3.20 -0.13 -9.16
C GLU A 6 -2.63 1.29 -9.15
N VAL A 7 -1.31 1.43 -9.00
CA VAL A 7 -0.64 2.72 -9.13
C VAL A 7 -0.71 3.22 -10.59
N SER A 8 -0.48 2.33 -11.56
CA SER A 8 -0.61 2.65 -12.99
C SER A 8 -2.01 3.15 -13.35
N ARG A 9 -3.06 2.51 -12.80
CA ARG A 9 -4.45 2.99 -12.95
C ARG A 9 -4.59 4.44 -12.51
N ILE A 10 -4.06 4.79 -11.34
CA ILE A 10 -4.16 6.16 -10.84
C ILE A 10 -3.39 7.14 -11.71
N VAL A 11 -2.19 6.79 -12.16
CA VAL A 11 -1.42 7.64 -13.07
C VAL A 11 -2.15 7.84 -14.39
N HIS A 12 -2.82 6.81 -14.92
CA HIS A 12 -3.70 6.91 -16.09
C HIS A 12 -4.80 7.96 -15.88
N PHE A 13 -5.54 7.88 -14.77
CA PHE A 13 -6.62 8.82 -14.48
C PHE A 13 -6.11 10.25 -14.21
N ILE A 14 -4.94 10.42 -13.56
CA ILE A 14 -4.30 11.73 -13.41
C ILE A 14 -4.00 12.32 -14.78
N ARG A 15 -3.43 11.54 -15.68
CA ARG A 15 -3.11 11.99 -17.05
C ARG A 15 -4.36 12.38 -17.83
N GLN A 16 -5.42 11.61 -17.68
CA GLN A 16 -6.69 11.85 -18.39
C GLN A 16 -7.43 13.09 -17.88
N HIS A 17 -7.46 13.33 -16.57
CA HIS A 17 -8.35 14.32 -15.97
C HIS A 17 -7.66 15.60 -15.46
N LEU A 18 -6.37 15.51 -15.10
CA LEU A 18 -5.68 16.61 -14.42
C LEU A 18 -4.53 17.22 -15.24
N VAL A 19 -3.85 16.43 -16.07
CA VAL A 19 -2.73 16.94 -16.90
C VAL A 19 -3.23 17.99 -17.88
N GLY A 20 -2.46 19.10 -18.00
CA GLY A 20 -2.79 20.24 -18.81
C GLY A 20 -3.61 21.32 -18.12
N ARG A 21 -4.08 21.05 -16.88
CA ARG A 21 -4.91 21.98 -16.09
C ARG A 21 -4.09 22.68 -15.02
N THR A 22 -4.55 23.88 -14.62
CA THR A 22 -3.96 24.66 -13.52
C THR A 22 -4.71 24.37 -12.23
N LEU A 23 -3.98 24.14 -11.13
CA LEU A 23 -4.57 23.94 -9.81
C LEU A 23 -5.01 25.30 -9.24
N THR A 24 -6.29 25.61 -9.34
CA THR A 24 -6.85 26.89 -8.87
C THR A 24 -7.07 26.92 -7.37
N LYS A 25 -7.19 25.73 -6.74
CA LYS A 25 -7.33 25.60 -5.31
C LYS A 25 -6.74 24.29 -4.85
N VAL A 26 -5.93 24.37 -3.79
CA VAL A 26 -5.40 23.22 -3.07
C VAL A 26 -5.77 23.33 -1.59
N SER A 27 -6.41 22.32 -1.04
CA SER A 27 -6.74 22.27 0.39
C SER A 27 -6.05 21.09 1.01
N THR A 28 -5.54 21.23 2.23
CA THR A 28 -4.79 20.18 2.93
C THR A 28 -5.27 20.00 4.35
N GLN A 29 -5.13 18.80 4.90
CA GLN A 29 -5.31 18.52 6.32
C GLN A 29 -3.94 18.23 6.95
N ASN A 30 -3.65 18.82 8.10
CA ASN A 30 -2.42 18.53 8.85
C ASN A 30 -2.36 17.05 9.22
N ASP A 31 -1.27 16.41 8.82
CA ASP A 31 -0.98 15.03 9.14
C ASP A 31 0.53 14.78 9.19
N ASP A 32 1.09 14.83 10.41
CA ASP A 32 2.53 14.68 10.65
C ASP A 32 3.07 13.28 10.27
N ILE A 33 2.16 12.30 10.10
CA ILE A 33 2.57 10.95 9.69
C ILE A 33 2.66 10.88 8.15
N VAL A 34 1.69 11.46 7.45
CA VAL A 34 1.64 11.39 5.98
C VAL A 34 2.64 12.34 5.34
N TYR A 35 2.77 13.56 5.86
CA TYR A 35 3.70 14.59 5.38
C TYR A 35 5.00 14.63 6.19
N GLY A 36 4.90 14.75 7.52
CA GLY A 36 6.04 15.07 8.39
C GLY A 36 7.10 13.98 8.43
N LYS A 37 6.74 12.70 8.39
CA LYS A 37 7.72 11.59 8.33
C LYS A 37 8.64 11.63 7.11
N VAL A 38 8.31 12.44 6.12
CA VAL A 38 9.07 12.54 4.86
C VAL A 38 9.55 13.96 4.57
N GLY A 39 9.56 14.81 5.61
CA GLY A 39 10.16 16.15 5.57
C GLY A 39 9.33 17.18 4.82
N THR A 40 8.00 17.02 4.75
CA THR A 40 7.05 17.96 4.12
C THR A 40 5.95 18.28 5.14
N THR A 41 5.36 19.46 5.04
CA THR A 41 4.17 19.84 5.78
C THR A 41 2.97 19.98 4.86
N ALA A 42 1.76 19.94 5.42
CA ALA A 42 0.54 20.14 4.67
C ALA A 42 0.51 21.54 4.00
N SER A 43 0.95 22.58 4.72
CA SER A 43 1.03 23.95 4.20
C SER A 43 2.09 24.11 3.11
N GLU A 44 3.25 23.51 3.25
CA GLU A 44 4.27 23.51 2.18
C GLU A 44 3.76 22.83 0.92
N PHE A 45 3.08 21.68 1.06
CA PHE A 45 2.47 21.01 -0.08
C PHE A 45 1.43 21.90 -0.76
N GLN A 46 0.53 22.53 0.01
CA GLN A 46 -0.49 23.44 -0.52
C GLN A 46 0.15 24.58 -1.31
N ASN A 47 1.09 25.29 -0.70
CA ASN A 47 1.76 26.46 -1.30
C ASN A 47 2.56 26.07 -2.56
N ALA A 48 3.14 24.88 -2.56
CA ALA A 48 3.93 24.39 -3.68
C ALA A 48 3.09 24.00 -4.89
N MET A 49 1.84 23.58 -4.69
CA MET A 49 0.96 23.07 -5.75
C MET A 49 0.00 24.12 -6.29
N GLU A 50 -0.55 24.99 -5.44
CA GLU A 50 -1.57 25.97 -5.81
C GLU A 50 -1.06 26.99 -6.82
N GLY A 51 -1.88 27.31 -7.81
CA GLY A 51 -1.55 28.24 -8.89
C GLY A 51 -0.68 27.66 -10.01
N LYS A 52 -0.14 26.43 -9.85
CA LYS A 52 0.70 25.81 -10.88
C LYS A 52 -0.10 24.91 -11.82
N LYS A 53 0.39 24.82 -13.06
CA LYS A 53 -0.13 23.87 -14.06
C LYS A 53 0.45 22.49 -13.83
N LEU A 54 -0.40 21.46 -13.88
CA LEU A 54 -0.01 20.06 -13.86
C LEU A 54 0.36 19.66 -15.29
N VAL A 55 1.64 19.39 -15.55
CA VAL A 55 2.15 19.14 -16.91
C VAL A 55 2.39 17.66 -17.20
N GLY A 56 2.41 16.80 -16.17
CA GLY A 56 2.60 15.38 -16.36
C GLY A 56 2.38 14.56 -15.08
N ALA A 57 2.40 13.26 -15.24
CA ALA A 57 2.42 12.31 -14.14
C ALA A 57 3.23 11.07 -14.54
N GLY A 58 3.92 10.46 -13.58
CA GLY A 58 4.71 9.26 -13.78
C GLY A 58 4.64 8.31 -12.61
N GLN A 59 5.24 7.11 -12.78
CA GLN A 59 5.38 6.11 -11.74
C GLN A 59 6.70 5.37 -11.82
N GLN A 60 7.10 4.78 -10.71
CA GLN A 60 8.11 3.73 -10.63
C GLN A 60 7.68 2.77 -9.51
N GLY A 61 7.30 1.57 -9.90
CA GLY A 61 6.78 0.59 -8.96
C GLY A 61 5.53 1.07 -8.23
N LYS A 62 5.63 1.22 -6.91
CA LYS A 62 4.51 1.65 -6.05
C LYS A 62 4.49 3.14 -5.75
N TYR A 63 5.47 3.87 -6.27
CA TYR A 63 5.50 5.33 -6.22
C TYR A 63 4.93 5.94 -7.48
N PHE A 64 4.27 7.06 -7.32
CA PHE A 64 3.82 7.90 -8.43
C PHE A 64 4.09 9.37 -8.10
N TRP A 65 4.13 10.19 -9.13
CA TRP A 65 4.36 11.61 -8.97
C TRP A 65 3.54 12.43 -9.92
N ILE A 66 3.33 13.69 -9.54
CA ILE A 66 2.71 14.73 -10.34
C ILE A 66 3.80 15.72 -10.72
N VAL A 67 3.94 15.98 -12.02
CA VAL A 67 4.87 16.97 -12.56
C VAL A 67 4.17 18.31 -12.68
N MET A 68 4.66 19.29 -11.92
CA MET A 68 4.17 20.68 -11.98
C MET A 68 4.97 21.48 -12.98
N SER A 69 4.41 22.59 -13.46
CA SER A 69 5.06 23.52 -14.42
C SER A 69 6.39 24.10 -13.93
N SER A 70 6.64 24.04 -12.63
CA SER A 70 7.92 24.36 -12.00
C SER A 70 8.09 23.54 -10.72
N PRO A 71 9.33 23.23 -10.27
CA PRO A 71 9.58 22.58 -9.00
C PRO A 71 8.98 23.34 -7.80
N PRO A 72 8.78 22.68 -6.67
CA PRO A 72 8.95 21.25 -6.47
C PRO A 72 7.79 20.42 -7.03
N HIS A 73 8.02 19.12 -7.22
CA HIS A 73 7.06 18.15 -7.70
C HIS A 73 6.56 17.26 -6.55
N ALA A 74 5.32 16.76 -6.64
CA ALA A 74 4.75 15.90 -5.62
C ALA A 74 5.06 14.42 -5.92
N VAL A 75 5.81 13.73 -5.05
CA VAL A 75 6.10 12.30 -5.10
C VAL A 75 5.37 11.58 -3.98
N MET A 76 4.56 10.58 -4.32
CA MET A 76 3.58 9.99 -3.43
C MET A 76 3.66 8.47 -3.42
N HIS A 77 3.22 7.89 -2.29
CA HIS A 77 3.05 6.46 -2.10
C HIS A 77 1.76 6.20 -1.31
N PHE A 78 0.95 5.24 -1.75
CA PHE A 78 -0.35 4.98 -1.11
C PHE A 78 -0.25 4.24 0.23
N GLY A 79 0.90 3.68 0.58
CA GLY A 79 1.00 2.79 1.73
C GLY A 79 0.13 1.54 1.53
N MET A 80 -0.67 1.21 2.55
CA MET A 80 -1.54 0.01 2.53
C MET A 80 -2.97 0.29 2.08
N ALA A 81 -3.46 1.52 2.27
CA ALA A 81 -4.87 1.84 2.12
C ALA A 81 -5.12 3.22 1.48
N GLY A 82 -4.06 3.91 1.11
CA GLY A 82 -4.16 5.19 0.42
C GLY A 82 -4.71 5.02 -0.99
N TRP A 83 -5.35 6.08 -1.48
CA TRP A 83 -6.00 6.13 -2.77
C TRP A 83 -6.11 7.55 -3.29
N LEU A 84 -6.15 7.73 -4.60
CA LEU A 84 -6.52 9.01 -5.20
C LEU A 84 -7.90 8.87 -5.85
N LYS A 85 -8.88 9.60 -5.33
CA LYS A 85 -10.20 9.75 -5.93
C LYS A 85 -10.20 10.94 -6.87
N ILE A 86 -10.77 10.78 -8.05
CA ILE A 86 -11.13 11.88 -8.93
C ILE A 86 -12.65 11.93 -8.96
N ARG A 87 -13.24 13.11 -8.73
CA ARG A 87 -14.68 13.29 -8.70
C ARG A 87 -15.28 12.93 -10.04
N ASP A 88 -16.37 12.19 -10.02
CA ASP A 88 -17.10 11.73 -11.22
C ASP A 88 -16.30 10.79 -12.15
N ALA A 89 -15.16 10.22 -11.64
CA ALA A 89 -14.40 9.21 -12.35
C ALA A 89 -14.31 7.93 -11.51
N ASP A 90 -14.46 6.78 -12.17
CA ASP A 90 -14.29 5.47 -11.52
C ASP A 90 -12.81 5.13 -11.36
N THR A 91 -12.23 5.62 -10.27
CA THR A 91 -10.84 5.32 -9.92
C THR A 91 -10.67 4.04 -9.12
N TYR A 92 -11.74 3.40 -8.64
CA TYR A 92 -11.70 2.17 -7.84
C TYR A 92 -11.32 0.92 -8.63
N TYR A 93 -10.81 -0.10 -7.94
CA TYR A 93 -10.36 -1.35 -8.58
C TYR A 93 -10.82 -2.64 -7.90
N TYR A 94 -11.16 -2.62 -6.58
CA TYR A 94 -11.54 -3.84 -5.84
C TYR A 94 -12.87 -3.72 -5.09
N ARG A 95 -13.58 -2.61 -5.20
CA ARG A 95 -14.78 -2.38 -4.40
C ARG A 95 -15.95 -2.01 -5.29
N THR A 96 -17.06 -2.67 -5.04
CA THR A 96 -18.37 -2.15 -5.45
C THR A 96 -18.62 -0.83 -4.75
N ASP A 97 -19.10 0.16 -5.49
CA ASP A 97 -19.48 1.48 -4.98
C ASP A 97 -20.37 1.35 -3.74
N LYS A 98 -19.87 1.84 -2.62
CA LYS A 98 -20.71 2.06 -1.44
C LYS A 98 -21.33 3.44 -1.52
N PRO A 99 -22.53 3.65 -0.97
CA PRO A 99 -23.16 4.98 -0.94
C PRO A 99 -22.25 6.06 -0.32
N GLU A 100 -21.44 5.69 0.69
CA GLU A 100 -20.45 6.55 1.35
C GLU A 100 -19.30 6.99 0.43
N ASP A 101 -19.09 6.30 -0.68
CA ASP A 101 -18.05 6.63 -1.65
C ASP A 101 -18.46 7.78 -2.59
N LYS A 102 -19.74 8.21 -2.56
CA LYS A 102 -20.28 9.34 -3.36
C LYS A 102 -20.16 10.68 -2.65
N GLU A 103 -19.86 10.67 -1.33
CA GLU A 103 -19.69 11.90 -0.56
C GLU A 103 -18.43 12.66 -1.02
N TRP A 104 -18.56 13.99 -1.21
CA TRP A 104 -17.46 14.87 -1.58
C TRP A 104 -17.39 16.09 -0.65
N PRO A 105 -16.23 16.40 -0.02
CA PRO A 105 -14.98 15.65 -0.08
C PRO A 105 -15.08 14.30 0.62
N PRO A 106 -14.34 13.28 0.10
CA PRO A 106 -14.39 11.92 0.65
C PRO A 106 -13.82 11.89 2.07
N LYS A 107 -14.31 10.98 2.91
CA LYS A 107 -13.79 10.78 4.27
C LYS A 107 -12.28 10.45 4.26
N TYR A 108 -11.53 10.90 5.28
CA TYR A 108 -10.09 10.68 5.44
C TYR A 108 -9.20 11.29 4.35
N TRP A 109 -9.66 12.31 3.64
CA TRP A 109 -8.83 13.03 2.68
C TRP A 109 -7.61 13.69 3.36
N LYS A 110 -6.50 13.81 2.62
CA LYS A 110 -5.27 14.47 3.06
C LYS A 110 -5.02 15.77 2.30
N PHE A 111 -5.27 15.73 1.01
CA PHE A 111 -5.39 16.93 0.18
C PHE A 111 -6.56 16.82 -0.79
N LEU A 112 -7.04 18.00 -1.19
CA LEU A 112 -8.00 18.18 -2.28
C LEU A 112 -7.36 19.09 -3.30
N LEU A 113 -7.48 18.73 -4.57
CA LEU A 113 -7.09 19.53 -5.72
C LEU A 113 -8.34 19.94 -6.48
N GLU A 114 -8.41 21.21 -6.89
CA GLU A 114 -9.42 21.73 -7.82
C GLU A 114 -8.69 22.42 -8.96
N THR A 115 -9.08 22.12 -10.20
CA THR A 115 -8.45 22.67 -11.39
C THR A 115 -9.27 23.83 -11.99
N ASP A 116 -8.65 24.56 -12.91
CA ASP A 116 -9.35 25.39 -13.89
C ASP A 116 -10.19 24.54 -14.87
N GLY A 117 -10.88 25.24 -15.79
CA GLY A 117 -11.68 24.62 -16.85
C GLY A 117 -13.16 24.48 -16.47
N ASP A 118 -13.98 24.12 -17.47
CA ASP A 118 -15.40 23.85 -17.32
C ASP A 118 -15.70 22.52 -18.07
N PRO A 119 -16.09 21.45 -17.34
CA PRO A 119 -16.18 21.37 -15.87
C PRO A 119 -14.80 21.36 -15.20
N LYS A 120 -14.73 21.91 -13.98
CA LYS A 120 -13.57 21.78 -13.10
C LYS A 120 -13.35 20.34 -12.72
N ALA A 121 -12.10 19.86 -12.75
CA ALA A 121 -11.77 18.56 -12.18
C ALA A 121 -11.39 18.70 -10.71
N GLN A 122 -11.80 17.73 -9.90
CA GLN A 122 -11.46 17.65 -8.49
C GLN A 122 -10.85 16.30 -8.16
N ALA A 123 -9.78 16.30 -7.35
CA ALA A 123 -9.13 15.08 -6.89
C ALA A 123 -8.85 15.13 -5.40
N ALA A 124 -8.87 13.97 -4.74
CA ALA A 124 -8.63 13.81 -3.32
C ALA A 124 -7.70 12.64 -3.03
N PHE A 125 -6.61 12.87 -2.32
CA PHE A 125 -5.82 11.79 -1.75
C PHE A 125 -6.44 11.37 -0.42
N VAL A 126 -6.84 10.10 -0.30
CA VAL A 126 -7.47 9.55 0.90
C VAL A 126 -6.60 8.48 1.53
N ASP A 127 -6.49 8.45 2.87
CA ASP A 127 -5.81 7.37 3.58
C ASP A 127 -6.27 7.29 5.04
N PHE A 128 -7.11 6.31 5.34
CA PHE A 128 -7.64 6.10 6.69
C PHE A 128 -6.62 5.46 7.65
N ARG A 129 -5.59 4.77 7.12
CA ARG A 129 -4.54 4.12 7.91
C ARG A 129 -3.32 5.02 8.16
N ARG A 130 -3.21 6.15 7.45
CA ARG A 130 -2.11 7.09 7.55
C ARG A 130 -0.73 6.45 7.26
N LEU A 131 -0.71 5.48 6.34
CA LEU A 131 0.50 4.79 5.88
C LEU A 131 1.02 5.32 4.54
N GLY A 132 0.23 6.15 3.88
CA GLY A 132 0.65 6.89 2.68
C GLY A 132 1.73 7.92 2.99
N ARG A 133 2.44 8.33 1.95
CA ARG A 133 3.46 9.38 2.05
C ARG A 133 3.29 10.37 0.91
N ILE A 134 3.41 11.64 1.25
CA ILE A 134 3.31 12.77 0.33
C ILE A 134 4.56 13.60 0.52
N ARG A 135 5.41 13.69 -0.51
CA ARG A 135 6.69 14.41 -0.51
C ARG A 135 6.67 15.51 -1.56
N LEU A 136 7.49 16.52 -1.30
CA LEU A 136 7.92 17.48 -2.32
C LEU A 136 9.37 17.15 -2.69
N VAL A 137 9.64 17.11 -3.99
CA VAL A 137 10.97 16.89 -4.55
C VAL A 137 11.31 18.09 -5.43
N ASP A 138 12.33 18.83 -5.01
CA ASP A 138 12.77 20.05 -5.70
C ASP A 138 13.91 19.71 -6.66
N CYS A 139 13.55 19.45 -7.91
CA CYS A 139 14.47 19.10 -8.99
C CYS A 139 13.80 19.34 -10.36
N PRO A 140 14.54 19.35 -11.47
CA PRO A 140 13.97 19.24 -12.81
C PRO A 140 13.10 17.98 -12.96
N ALA A 141 12.04 18.06 -13.78
CA ALA A 141 11.06 16.98 -13.93
C ALA A 141 11.69 15.64 -14.42
N GLU A 142 12.67 15.71 -15.27
CA GLU A 142 13.42 14.59 -15.83
C GLU A 142 14.31 13.90 -14.80
N GLU A 143 14.66 14.57 -13.71
CA GLU A 143 15.53 14.07 -12.65
C GLU A 143 14.78 13.46 -11.46
N ILE A 144 13.45 13.50 -11.44
CA ILE A 144 12.64 13.03 -10.29
C ILE A 144 13.07 11.63 -9.86
N ARG A 145 13.35 10.72 -10.79
CA ARG A 145 13.78 9.34 -10.48
C ARG A 145 15.20 9.25 -9.92
N ALA A 146 16.04 10.26 -10.08
CA ALA A 146 17.36 10.34 -9.50
C ALA A 146 17.35 10.80 -8.03
N HIS A 147 16.20 11.18 -7.51
CA HIS A 147 16.02 11.65 -6.13
C HIS A 147 15.31 10.62 -5.26
N SER A 148 15.58 10.70 -3.93
CA SER A 148 14.87 9.91 -2.92
C SER A 148 13.37 10.23 -2.94
N PRO A 149 12.48 9.23 -2.85
CA PRO A 149 12.75 7.81 -2.56
C PRO A 149 12.91 6.94 -3.81
N LEU A 150 12.86 7.51 -5.00
CA LEU A 150 12.80 6.74 -6.24
C LEU A 150 14.15 6.12 -6.62
N LYS A 151 15.27 6.82 -6.34
CA LYS A 151 16.62 6.31 -6.62
C LYS A 151 16.98 5.03 -5.86
N GLU A 152 16.32 4.76 -4.72
CA GLU A 152 16.53 3.55 -3.93
C GLU A 152 15.74 2.36 -4.44
N ASN A 153 14.79 2.57 -5.35
CA ASN A 153 14.00 1.50 -5.95
C ASN A 153 14.72 0.87 -7.13
N GLY A 154 14.54 -0.44 -7.28
CA GLY A 154 14.92 -1.16 -8.49
C GLY A 154 14.07 -0.75 -9.69
N PRO A 155 14.41 -1.27 -10.88
CA PRO A 155 13.64 -0.99 -12.09
C PRO A 155 12.22 -1.53 -11.98
N ASP A 156 11.31 -0.87 -12.67
CA ASP A 156 9.90 -1.24 -12.80
C ASP A 156 9.74 -2.18 -14.01
N PRO A 157 9.12 -3.36 -13.86
CA PRO A 157 9.01 -4.36 -14.94
C PRO A 157 8.27 -3.89 -16.19
N VAL A 158 7.48 -2.81 -16.10
CA VAL A 158 6.69 -2.29 -17.22
C VAL A 158 7.33 -1.05 -17.84
N THR A 159 7.70 -0.07 -17.00
CA THR A 159 8.30 1.18 -17.50
C THR A 159 9.78 1.03 -17.86
N ASP A 160 10.49 0.07 -17.26
CA ASP A 160 11.92 -0.19 -17.47
C ASP A 160 12.17 -1.57 -18.08
N LYS A 161 11.26 -2.04 -18.95
CA LYS A 161 11.32 -3.37 -19.58
C LYS A 161 12.65 -3.64 -20.29
N ASP A 162 13.26 -2.61 -20.86
CA ASP A 162 14.56 -2.74 -21.56
C ASP A 162 15.74 -2.94 -20.59
N THR A 163 15.56 -2.57 -19.31
CA THR A 163 16.51 -2.85 -18.22
C THR A 163 16.25 -4.22 -17.61
N VAL A 164 14.96 -4.58 -17.44
CA VAL A 164 14.54 -5.84 -16.79
C VAL A 164 14.60 -6.99 -17.80
N THR A 165 15.77 -7.24 -18.35
CA THR A 165 16.02 -8.35 -19.28
C THR A 165 16.21 -9.67 -18.54
N GLU A 166 16.15 -10.80 -19.28
CA GLU A 166 16.40 -12.13 -18.71
C GLU A 166 17.80 -12.23 -18.07
N SER A 167 18.82 -11.68 -18.74
CA SER A 167 20.19 -11.66 -18.25
C SER A 167 20.37 -10.80 -16.99
N TRP A 168 19.69 -9.66 -16.94
CA TRP A 168 19.65 -8.83 -15.75
C TRP A 168 19.00 -9.58 -14.58
N LEU A 169 17.83 -10.21 -14.82
CA LEU A 169 17.13 -11.00 -13.81
C LEU A 169 17.99 -12.15 -13.31
N ALA A 170 18.66 -12.90 -14.21
CA ALA A 170 19.59 -13.98 -13.87
C ALA A 170 20.69 -13.50 -12.92
N SER A 171 21.30 -12.35 -13.22
CA SER A 171 22.34 -11.75 -12.37
C SER A 171 21.80 -11.40 -10.97
N LYS A 172 20.60 -10.83 -10.89
CA LYS A 172 19.94 -10.51 -9.61
C LYS A 172 19.64 -11.75 -8.79
N LEU A 173 19.08 -12.78 -9.40
CA LEU A 173 18.75 -14.05 -8.77
C LEU A 173 19.98 -14.75 -8.20
N LYS A 174 21.05 -14.81 -8.99
CA LYS A 174 22.33 -15.45 -8.60
C LYS A 174 23.07 -14.70 -7.49
N SER A 175 22.87 -13.38 -7.37
CA SER A 175 23.55 -12.54 -6.38
C SER A 175 23.02 -12.68 -4.94
N LYS A 176 21.84 -13.28 -4.72
CA LYS A 176 21.17 -13.35 -3.41
C LYS A 176 20.72 -14.78 -3.10
N LYS A 177 21.01 -15.24 -1.87
CA LYS A 177 20.49 -16.50 -1.33
C LYS A 177 19.30 -16.22 -0.41
N VAL A 178 18.16 -15.94 -1.02
CA VAL A 178 16.89 -15.67 -0.33
C VAL A 178 15.74 -16.42 -1.02
N PRO A 179 14.61 -16.69 -0.38
CA PRO A 179 13.43 -17.23 -1.07
C PRO A 179 13.05 -16.34 -2.26
N ILE A 180 12.72 -16.95 -3.38
CA ILE A 180 12.37 -16.20 -4.60
C ILE A 180 11.23 -15.22 -4.36
N LYS A 181 10.23 -15.60 -3.57
CA LYS A 181 9.13 -14.68 -3.20
C LYS A 181 9.66 -13.43 -2.48
N ALA A 182 10.58 -13.60 -1.53
CA ALA A 182 11.16 -12.48 -0.77
C ALA A 182 11.99 -11.56 -1.68
N LEU A 183 12.69 -12.11 -2.68
CA LEU A 183 13.43 -11.31 -3.66
C LEU A 183 12.48 -10.45 -4.51
N LEU A 184 11.38 -11.03 -4.99
CA LEU A 184 10.38 -10.31 -5.81
C LEU A 184 9.68 -9.20 -5.03
N LEU A 185 9.53 -9.34 -3.71
CA LEU A 185 8.89 -8.31 -2.88
C LEU A 185 9.85 -7.19 -2.44
N ASP A 186 11.14 -7.36 -2.59
CA ASP A 186 12.14 -6.35 -2.23
C ASP A 186 12.21 -5.26 -3.31
N GLN A 187 11.62 -4.10 -3.01
CA GLN A 187 11.49 -2.98 -3.93
C GLN A 187 12.82 -2.41 -4.41
N ALA A 188 13.91 -2.62 -3.68
CA ALA A 188 15.26 -2.24 -4.11
C ALA A 188 15.81 -3.17 -5.20
N ASN A 189 15.24 -4.37 -5.39
CA ASN A 189 15.59 -5.27 -6.48
C ASN A 189 14.72 -5.03 -7.71
N ILE A 190 13.39 -5.15 -7.53
CA ILE A 190 12.37 -4.97 -8.58
C ILE A 190 11.24 -4.17 -7.95
N SER A 191 10.98 -2.99 -8.47
CA SER A 191 9.93 -2.15 -7.91
C SER A 191 8.54 -2.54 -8.43
N GLY A 192 7.53 -2.33 -7.61
CA GLY A 192 6.12 -2.49 -7.97
C GLY A 192 5.50 -3.82 -7.61
N ILE A 193 6.24 -4.92 -7.67
CA ILE A 193 5.73 -6.25 -7.32
C ILE A 193 5.40 -6.28 -5.83
N GLY A 194 4.17 -6.66 -5.50
CA GLY A 194 3.72 -6.87 -4.15
C GLY A 194 3.27 -8.30 -3.92
N ASN A 195 2.43 -8.49 -2.91
CA ASN A 195 2.11 -9.84 -2.44
C ASN A 195 1.29 -10.64 -3.45
N TRP A 196 0.26 -10.02 -4.05
CA TRP A 196 -0.57 -10.74 -4.99
C TRP A 196 0.13 -10.93 -6.34
N MET A 197 0.81 -9.90 -6.86
CA MET A 197 1.57 -10.03 -8.11
C MET A 197 2.69 -11.06 -7.99
N GLY A 198 3.40 -11.09 -6.85
CA GLY A 198 4.44 -12.09 -6.62
C GLY A 198 3.90 -13.52 -6.53
N ASP A 199 2.71 -13.74 -5.95
CA ASP A 199 2.06 -15.07 -5.97
C ASP A 199 1.67 -15.47 -7.40
N GLU A 200 1.06 -14.55 -8.15
CA GLU A 200 0.64 -14.74 -9.54
C GLU A 200 1.82 -15.08 -10.46
N ILE A 201 2.89 -14.27 -10.39
CA ILE A 201 4.11 -14.48 -11.18
C ILE A 201 4.71 -15.87 -10.91
N LEU A 202 4.81 -16.26 -9.63
CA LEU A 202 5.38 -17.56 -9.25
C LEU A 202 4.47 -18.73 -9.64
N TYR A 203 3.16 -18.53 -9.65
CA TYR A 203 2.20 -19.52 -10.15
C TYR A 203 2.39 -19.75 -11.66
N HIS A 204 2.42 -18.69 -12.46
CA HIS A 204 2.63 -18.81 -13.91
C HIS A 204 4.05 -19.34 -14.27
N ALA A 205 5.06 -18.96 -13.48
CA ALA A 205 6.41 -19.50 -13.62
C ALA A 205 6.57 -20.95 -13.12
N LYS A 206 5.54 -21.52 -12.45
CA LYS A 206 5.57 -22.87 -11.84
C LYS A 206 6.69 -23.05 -10.80
N ILE A 207 7.08 -21.97 -10.13
CA ILE A 207 8.18 -21.94 -9.15
C ILE A 207 7.59 -21.89 -7.73
N HIS A 208 8.13 -22.76 -6.85
CA HIS A 208 7.74 -22.74 -5.43
C HIS A 208 8.30 -21.49 -4.74
N PRO A 209 7.49 -20.69 -4.00
CA PRO A 209 7.92 -19.41 -3.44
C PRO A 209 9.03 -19.49 -2.41
N GLU A 210 9.24 -20.64 -1.76
CA GLU A 210 10.35 -20.88 -0.83
C GLU A 210 11.66 -21.28 -1.51
N GLN A 211 11.69 -21.57 -2.80
CA GLN A 211 12.92 -21.93 -3.48
C GLN A 211 13.92 -20.77 -3.40
N TYR A 212 15.19 -21.09 -3.10
CA TYR A 212 16.22 -20.05 -3.06
C TYR A 212 16.48 -19.49 -4.46
N SER A 213 16.53 -18.16 -4.57
CA SER A 213 16.68 -17.44 -5.84
C SER A 213 17.92 -17.87 -6.63
N ASN A 214 19.04 -18.11 -5.94
CA ASN A 214 20.32 -18.50 -6.56
C ASN A 214 20.39 -19.96 -7.01
N THR A 215 19.34 -20.75 -6.80
CA THR A 215 19.27 -22.16 -7.22
C THR A 215 18.40 -22.39 -8.44
N LEU A 216 17.80 -21.31 -8.98
CA LEU A 216 16.99 -21.39 -10.19
C LEU A 216 17.88 -21.71 -11.40
N GLN A 217 17.43 -22.66 -12.20
CA GLN A 217 18.07 -23.02 -13.46
C GLN A 217 17.68 -22.04 -14.57
N ASP A 218 18.42 -22.00 -15.65
CA ASP A 218 18.23 -21.03 -16.73
C ASP A 218 16.82 -21.11 -17.34
N ASP A 219 16.24 -22.31 -17.53
CA ASP A 219 14.86 -22.47 -17.98
C ASP A 219 13.84 -21.89 -17.00
N GLN A 220 14.07 -22.04 -15.68
CA GLN A 220 13.23 -21.45 -14.65
C GLN A 220 13.34 -19.91 -14.64
N ILE A 221 14.54 -19.38 -14.88
CA ILE A 221 14.78 -17.94 -14.99
C ILE A 221 14.02 -17.37 -16.17
N LYS A 222 14.10 -18.02 -17.33
CA LYS A 222 13.33 -17.65 -18.53
C LYS A 222 11.82 -17.68 -18.29
N GLN A 223 11.31 -18.74 -17.65
CA GLN A 223 9.89 -18.83 -17.28
C GLN A 223 9.48 -17.73 -16.31
N LEU A 224 10.31 -17.43 -15.29
CA LEU A 224 10.08 -16.37 -14.33
C LEU A 224 10.04 -14.99 -15.00
N HIS A 225 10.98 -14.71 -15.87
CA HIS A 225 11.03 -13.47 -16.64
C HIS A 225 9.77 -13.30 -17.50
N SER A 226 9.40 -14.34 -18.27
CA SER A 226 8.19 -14.33 -19.11
C SER A 226 6.92 -14.14 -18.27
N ALA A 227 6.78 -14.85 -17.15
CA ALA A 227 5.66 -14.75 -16.25
C ALA A 227 5.57 -13.35 -15.60
N MET A 228 6.70 -12.75 -15.22
CA MET A 228 6.76 -11.41 -14.65
C MET A 228 6.26 -10.37 -15.66
N HIS A 229 6.73 -10.41 -16.90
CA HIS A 229 6.25 -9.50 -17.94
C HIS A 229 4.78 -9.73 -18.26
N TYR A 230 4.34 -10.99 -18.38
CA TYR A 230 2.94 -11.32 -18.63
C TYR A 230 2.01 -10.74 -17.55
N VAL A 231 2.29 -11.04 -16.28
CA VAL A 231 1.42 -10.60 -15.17
C VAL A 231 1.43 -9.08 -15.02
N CYS A 232 2.62 -8.46 -15.07
CA CYS A 232 2.74 -7.02 -14.88
C CYS A 232 2.10 -6.24 -16.04
N SER A 233 2.38 -6.61 -17.30
CA SER A 233 1.81 -5.91 -18.45
C SER A 233 0.30 -6.11 -18.54
N THR A 234 -0.19 -7.35 -18.42
CA THR A 234 -1.63 -7.64 -18.49
C THR A 234 -2.40 -6.86 -17.42
N SER A 235 -1.90 -6.85 -16.18
CA SER A 235 -2.59 -6.12 -15.10
C SER A 235 -2.59 -4.60 -15.31
N VAL A 236 -1.55 -4.04 -15.90
CA VAL A 236 -1.47 -2.61 -16.26
C VAL A 236 -2.38 -2.29 -17.45
N ASP A 237 -2.37 -3.10 -18.50
CA ASP A 237 -3.20 -2.91 -19.70
C ASP A 237 -4.70 -2.98 -19.37
N LEU A 238 -5.05 -3.81 -18.39
CA LEU A 238 -6.41 -3.90 -17.86
C LEU A 238 -6.71 -2.85 -16.78
N LEU A 239 -5.78 -1.89 -16.51
CA LEU A 239 -5.91 -0.85 -15.50
C LEU A 239 -6.25 -1.39 -14.10
N ALA A 240 -5.66 -2.52 -13.73
CA ALA A 240 -5.94 -3.22 -12.47
C ALA A 240 -7.44 -3.52 -12.24
N ASP A 241 -8.25 -3.55 -13.29
CA ASP A 241 -9.64 -3.97 -13.20
C ASP A 241 -9.69 -5.49 -13.00
N SER A 242 -9.87 -5.89 -11.74
CA SER A 242 -9.84 -7.29 -11.33
C SER A 242 -10.96 -8.16 -11.94
N GLU A 243 -12.06 -7.56 -12.36
CA GLU A 243 -13.15 -8.29 -13.04
C GLU A 243 -12.73 -8.76 -14.43
N ARG A 244 -11.82 -8.00 -15.06
CA ARG A 244 -11.27 -8.29 -16.38
C ARG A 244 -10.04 -9.20 -16.37
N PHE A 245 -9.48 -9.51 -15.19
CA PHE A 245 -8.35 -10.45 -15.10
C PHE A 245 -8.77 -11.85 -15.61
N PRO A 246 -7.85 -12.60 -16.25
CA PRO A 246 -8.14 -13.96 -16.69
C PRO A 246 -8.70 -14.84 -15.57
N GLU A 247 -9.67 -15.71 -15.90
CA GLU A 247 -10.35 -16.55 -14.91
C GLU A 247 -9.44 -17.59 -14.24
N ASP A 248 -8.39 -17.99 -14.92
CA ASP A 248 -7.38 -18.94 -14.44
C ASP A 248 -6.31 -18.30 -13.55
N TRP A 249 -6.35 -16.97 -13.36
CA TRP A 249 -5.42 -16.30 -12.47
C TRP A 249 -5.69 -16.64 -11.02
N LEU A 250 -4.61 -16.92 -10.30
CA LEU A 250 -4.63 -17.18 -8.86
C LEU A 250 -5.26 -16.00 -8.08
N PHE A 251 -5.12 -14.77 -8.60
CA PHE A 251 -5.66 -13.55 -8.04
C PHE A 251 -7.13 -13.66 -7.64
N LYS A 252 -7.99 -14.18 -8.51
CA LYS A 252 -9.44 -14.27 -8.28
C LYS A 252 -9.81 -15.23 -7.14
N HIS A 253 -8.95 -16.19 -6.84
CA HIS A 253 -9.23 -17.32 -5.95
C HIS A 253 -8.43 -17.30 -4.63
N ARG A 254 -7.41 -16.43 -4.52
CA ARG A 254 -6.52 -16.37 -3.35
C ARG A 254 -7.15 -15.72 -2.10
N TRP A 255 -8.26 -15.03 -2.23
CA TRP A 255 -8.92 -14.29 -1.15
C TRP A 255 -9.87 -15.15 -0.30
N GLU A 256 -9.99 -16.44 -0.60
CA GLU A 256 -10.85 -17.40 0.09
C GLU A 256 -10.23 -17.94 1.39
N LYS A 257 -8.99 -17.56 1.72
CA LYS A 257 -8.29 -17.99 2.94
C LYS A 257 -9.14 -17.72 4.19
N GLY A 258 -9.44 -18.79 4.94
CA GLY A 258 -10.15 -18.71 6.22
C GLY A 258 -11.65 -18.51 6.14
N LYS A 259 -12.25 -18.43 4.94
CA LYS A 259 -13.70 -18.45 4.80
C LYS A 259 -14.22 -19.87 5.08
N LYS A 260 -15.19 -19.99 6.00
CA LYS A 260 -15.85 -21.27 6.30
C LYS A 260 -16.63 -21.72 5.07
N ASN A 261 -16.48 -22.97 4.68
CA ASN A 261 -17.22 -23.64 3.59
C ASN A 261 -16.93 -23.15 2.16
N VAL A 262 -15.87 -22.37 1.95
CA VAL A 262 -15.42 -22.01 0.61
C VAL A 262 -14.08 -22.70 0.34
N PRO A 263 -14.02 -23.66 -0.58
CA PRO A 263 -12.77 -24.32 -0.92
C PRO A 263 -11.86 -23.33 -1.69
N SER A 264 -10.61 -23.20 -1.27
CA SER A 264 -9.60 -22.45 -2.02
C SER A 264 -9.11 -23.33 -3.18
N VAL A 265 -9.79 -23.25 -4.31
CA VAL A 265 -9.50 -24.02 -5.53
C VAL A 265 -9.58 -23.13 -6.77
N LEU A 266 -8.81 -23.46 -7.78
CA LEU A 266 -8.91 -22.85 -9.11
C LEU A 266 -10.08 -23.45 -9.90
N PRO A 267 -10.53 -22.82 -11.00
CA PRO A 267 -11.62 -23.35 -11.83
C PRO A 267 -11.38 -24.77 -12.37
N ASN A 268 -10.10 -25.15 -12.57
CA ASN A 268 -9.69 -26.49 -12.99
C ASN A 268 -9.62 -27.51 -11.82
N GLY A 269 -10.08 -27.17 -10.62
CA GLY A 269 -10.11 -28.03 -9.45
C GLY A 269 -8.78 -28.12 -8.68
N GLN A 270 -7.74 -27.43 -9.10
CA GLN A 270 -6.45 -27.44 -8.41
C GLN A 270 -6.55 -26.70 -7.08
N LYS A 271 -6.06 -27.33 -6.02
CA LYS A 271 -6.11 -26.81 -4.64
C LYS A 271 -5.09 -25.70 -4.43
N ILE A 272 -5.53 -24.59 -3.83
CA ILE A 272 -4.67 -23.51 -3.35
C ILE A 272 -4.36 -23.76 -1.87
N THR A 273 -3.10 -23.67 -1.50
CA THR A 273 -2.63 -23.72 -0.11
C THR A 273 -1.95 -22.39 0.24
N PHE A 274 -1.85 -22.11 1.54
CA PHE A 274 -1.25 -20.87 2.02
C PHE A 274 -0.09 -21.19 2.95
N ILE A 275 1.07 -20.61 2.64
CA ILE A 275 2.30 -20.76 3.42
C ILE A 275 2.84 -19.37 3.77
N THR A 276 3.76 -19.28 4.72
CA THR A 276 4.43 -18.03 5.07
C THR A 276 5.84 -18.02 4.51
N VAL A 277 6.15 -17.06 3.65
CA VAL A 277 7.48 -16.89 3.03
C VAL A 277 7.94 -15.45 3.19
N GLY A 278 9.11 -15.26 3.80
CA GLY A 278 9.66 -13.92 4.04
C GLY A 278 8.76 -13.02 4.91
N GLY A 279 8.00 -13.62 5.85
CA GLY A 279 7.06 -12.89 6.72
C GLY A 279 5.73 -12.55 6.04
N ARG A 280 5.44 -13.06 4.83
CA ARG A 280 4.21 -12.80 4.09
C ARG A 280 3.45 -14.07 3.78
N THR A 281 2.12 -14.03 3.88
CA THR A 281 1.26 -15.11 3.37
C THR A 281 1.42 -15.20 1.86
N SER A 282 1.70 -16.42 1.35
CA SER A 282 1.80 -16.73 -0.07
C SER A 282 0.77 -17.79 -0.44
N ALA A 283 -0.01 -17.54 -1.48
CA ALA A 283 -0.88 -18.54 -2.08
C ALA A 283 -0.06 -19.41 -3.03
N VAL A 284 -0.23 -20.72 -2.96
CA VAL A 284 0.55 -21.72 -3.70
C VAL A 284 -0.38 -22.81 -4.22
N VAL A 285 -0.14 -23.25 -5.45
CA VAL A 285 -0.78 -24.42 -6.05
C VAL A 285 0.21 -25.58 -6.08
N PRO A 286 0.19 -26.52 -5.09
CA PRO A 286 1.24 -27.54 -4.94
C PRO A 286 1.35 -28.52 -6.11
N SER A 287 0.26 -28.71 -6.87
CA SER A 287 0.27 -29.56 -8.08
C SER A 287 1.11 -28.94 -9.21
N VAL A 288 1.26 -27.60 -9.22
CA VAL A 288 1.99 -26.83 -10.25
C VAL A 288 3.36 -26.38 -9.75
N GLN A 289 3.42 -25.79 -8.53
CA GLN A 289 4.60 -25.17 -7.96
C GLN A 289 5.33 -26.15 -7.05
N LYS A 290 6.13 -27.04 -7.65
CA LYS A 290 6.88 -28.06 -6.91
C LYS A 290 8.22 -27.52 -6.41
N LYS A 291 8.69 -28.04 -5.28
CA LYS A 291 10.05 -27.78 -4.77
C LYS A 291 11.06 -28.54 -5.61
N THR A 292 11.79 -27.85 -6.47
CA THR A 292 12.78 -28.45 -7.38
C THR A 292 14.23 -28.21 -6.94
N GLY A 293 14.43 -27.47 -5.85
CA GLY A 293 15.75 -27.13 -5.29
C GLY A 293 15.67 -26.86 -3.80
N PRO A 294 16.79 -26.48 -3.17
CA PRO A 294 16.83 -26.10 -1.76
C PRO A 294 15.84 -25.01 -1.44
N VAL A 295 15.10 -25.19 -0.35
CA VAL A 295 14.10 -24.26 0.17
C VAL A 295 14.44 -23.80 1.58
N THR A 296 13.89 -22.69 2.02
CA THR A 296 13.95 -22.28 3.42
C THR A 296 13.18 -23.26 4.27
N LYS A 297 13.78 -23.74 5.35
CA LYS A 297 13.05 -24.50 6.39
C LYS A 297 12.35 -23.46 7.27
N ASP A 298 11.05 -23.61 7.45
CA ASP A 298 10.32 -22.84 8.44
C ASP A 298 10.83 -23.16 9.84
N ALA A 299 10.83 -22.15 10.75
CA ALA A 299 11.32 -22.24 12.11
C ALA A 299 10.53 -23.23 13.03
N ASN A 300 9.64 -24.05 12.48
CA ASN A 300 8.79 -25.02 13.19
C ASN A 300 8.92 -26.48 12.70
N GLY A 301 10.06 -26.87 12.14
CA GLY A 301 10.34 -28.26 11.79
C GLY A 301 11.44 -28.82 12.67
N GLN A 302 11.09 -29.60 13.70
CA GLN A 302 12.01 -30.45 14.45
C GLN A 302 12.68 -31.44 13.49
N ASP A 303 14.01 -31.33 13.35
CA ASP A 303 14.93 -32.46 13.19
C ASP A 303 16.28 -32.06 13.78
N ALA A 304 16.64 -32.77 14.86
CA ALA A 304 17.92 -32.68 15.51
C ALA A 304 18.95 -33.45 14.68
N ASN A 305 20.03 -32.80 14.36
CA ASN A 305 21.44 -33.21 14.37
C ASN A 305 22.20 -32.52 13.24
N ASP A 306 22.90 -31.48 13.52
CA ASP A 306 24.34 -31.45 13.37
C ASP A 306 24.98 -30.21 14.02
N THR A 307 25.88 -30.48 14.92
CA THR A 307 26.70 -29.56 15.66
C THR A 307 27.75 -28.92 14.75
N GLN A 308 27.75 -27.58 14.60
CA GLN A 308 29.01 -26.82 14.54
C GLN A 308 28.80 -25.34 14.85
N LYS A 309 29.61 -24.89 15.81
CA LYS A 309 29.72 -23.52 16.31
C LYS A 309 30.18 -22.54 15.23
N SER A 310 29.51 -21.38 15.08
CA SER A 310 30.17 -20.16 14.63
C SER A 310 29.47 -18.91 15.14
N SER A 311 30.26 -18.14 15.83
CA SER A 311 30.26 -16.71 16.23
C SER A 311 29.01 -15.84 16.01
N LYS A 312 28.55 -15.29 17.14
CA LYS A 312 27.60 -14.19 17.26
C LYS A 312 28.15 -12.90 16.58
N ARG A 313 27.55 -12.50 15.49
CA ARG A 313 27.57 -11.10 15.01
C ARG A 313 26.26 -10.42 15.41
N LYS A 314 26.37 -9.37 16.22
CA LYS A 314 25.25 -8.48 16.56
C LYS A 314 24.69 -7.85 15.29
N ARG A 315 23.43 -8.14 14.99
CA ARG A 315 22.66 -7.54 13.91
C ARG A 315 21.89 -6.35 14.48
N SER A 316 22.08 -5.18 13.89
CA SER A 316 21.31 -3.98 14.18
C SER A 316 19.83 -4.22 13.91
N VAL A 317 19.00 -3.83 14.86
CA VAL A 317 17.54 -3.96 14.82
C VAL A 317 17.00 -2.92 13.85
N VAL A 318 16.48 -3.37 12.73
CA VAL A 318 15.59 -2.59 11.86
C VAL A 318 14.19 -2.69 12.46
N PRO A 319 13.43 -1.59 12.58
CA PRO A 319 12.07 -1.64 13.13
C PRO A 319 11.20 -2.59 12.31
N LYS A 320 10.56 -3.54 12.98
CA LYS A 320 9.51 -4.36 12.39
C LYS A 320 8.34 -3.46 12.02
N ASP A 321 8.06 -3.31 10.74
CA ASP A 321 6.75 -2.87 10.29
C ASP A 321 5.73 -3.94 10.66
N GLU A 322 4.89 -3.64 11.64
CA GLU A 322 3.71 -4.44 11.98
C GLU A 322 2.68 -4.31 10.85
N SER A 323 2.69 -5.22 9.89
CA SER A 323 1.75 -5.20 8.77
C SER A 323 1.25 -6.57 8.33
N ASP A 324 1.08 -7.51 9.25
CA ASP A 324 0.43 -8.79 8.95
C ASP A 324 -0.90 -8.96 9.69
N ALA A 325 -1.86 -8.06 9.38
CA ALA A 325 -3.27 -8.32 9.60
C ALA A 325 -4.01 -8.11 8.27
N GLU A 326 -3.94 -9.09 7.39
CA GLU A 326 -4.94 -9.27 6.33
C GLU A 326 -6.22 -9.81 7.01
N GLU A 327 -6.91 -8.96 7.78
CA GLU A 327 -8.28 -9.26 8.17
C GLU A 327 -9.20 -8.98 7.00
N GLY A 328 -9.95 -10.00 6.61
CA GLY A 328 -11.09 -9.89 5.71
C GLY A 328 -12.00 -8.77 6.18
N ILE A 329 -12.48 -7.96 5.23
CA ILE A 329 -13.36 -6.82 5.48
C ILE A 329 -14.73 -7.34 5.86
N ASP A 330 -14.94 -7.64 7.16
CA ASP A 330 -16.26 -7.74 7.78
C ASP A 330 -16.44 -6.50 8.67
N GLY A 331 -17.60 -5.84 8.53
CA GLY A 331 -17.95 -4.62 9.24
C GLY A 331 -17.97 -4.79 10.76
N PRO A 332 -18.00 -3.69 11.53
CA PRO A 332 -17.81 -3.71 12.97
C PRO A 332 -18.97 -4.38 13.68
N LYS A 333 -18.78 -5.60 14.17
CA LYS A 333 -19.63 -6.20 15.22
C LYS A 333 -19.22 -5.57 16.56
N SER A 334 -20.12 -4.77 17.12
CA SER A 334 -20.01 -4.19 18.45
C SER A 334 -19.85 -5.27 19.52
N LYS A 335 -18.64 -5.49 20.05
CA LYS A 335 -18.43 -6.25 21.26
C LYS A 335 -18.68 -5.35 22.47
N LYS A 336 -19.84 -5.54 23.15
CA LYS A 336 -20.08 -5.04 24.51
C LYS A 336 -19.02 -5.64 25.43
N ARG A 337 -18.07 -4.84 25.88
CA ARG A 337 -17.17 -5.18 26.99
C ARG A 337 -17.92 -5.02 28.29
N GLY A 338 -18.29 -6.14 28.93
CA GLY A 338 -18.78 -6.17 30.30
C GLY A 338 -17.66 -5.79 31.26
N TYR A 339 -17.80 -4.65 31.93
CA TYR A 339 -16.96 -4.26 33.07
C TYR A 339 -17.30 -5.14 34.28
N LYS A 340 -16.39 -5.97 34.73
CA LYS A 340 -16.44 -6.59 36.07
C LYS A 340 -16.08 -5.52 37.10
N ARG A 341 -17.08 -5.15 37.88
CA ARG A 341 -17.01 -4.24 39.05
C ARG A 341 -16.31 -4.98 40.20
N GLN A 342 -15.09 -4.59 40.54
CA GLN A 342 -14.47 -4.98 41.82
C GLN A 342 -14.99 -4.08 42.93
N THR A 343 -15.65 -4.69 43.91
CA THR A 343 -16.10 -4.07 45.16
C THR A 343 -14.92 -3.85 46.10
N LYS A 344 -14.64 -2.60 46.49
CA LYS A 344 -13.85 -2.23 47.67
C LYS A 344 -14.75 -1.86 48.82
N LYS A 345 -14.43 -2.42 50.00
CA LYS A 345 -15.08 -2.21 51.32
C LYS A 345 -14.91 -0.79 51.82
N PRO A 346 -15.81 -0.32 52.74
CA PRO A 346 -15.87 1.06 53.22
C PRO A 346 -14.89 1.31 54.37
N ILE A 347 -14.34 2.50 54.47
CA ILE A 347 -13.66 3.05 55.64
C ILE A 347 -14.51 4.23 56.17
N LYS A 348 -14.61 4.24 57.49
CA LYS A 348 -15.47 5.05 58.35
C LYS A 348 -15.13 6.54 58.34
N SER A 349 -16.19 7.29 58.60
CA SER A 349 -16.40 8.66 58.99
C SER A 349 -15.43 9.29 59.97
N GLU A 350 -15.13 10.58 59.79
CA GLU A 350 -15.07 11.57 60.89
C GLU A 350 -15.56 12.92 60.38
N GLU A 351 -16.37 13.54 61.28
CA GLU A 351 -17.07 14.80 61.13
C GLU A 351 -16.13 16.02 61.26
N THR A 352 -16.49 17.15 60.76
CA THR A 352 -16.86 18.43 61.42
C THR A 352 -16.73 19.57 60.39
N GLU A 353 -17.70 20.32 60.32
CA GLU A 353 -18.26 21.60 60.73
C GLU A 353 -18.35 22.68 59.66
N ASP A 354 -19.55 23.17 59.60
CA ASP A 354 -20.12 24.42 59.12
C ASP A 354 -19.19 25.63 58.85
N VAL A 355 -19.53 26.42 57.83
CA VAL A 355 -19.93 27.84 57.96
C VAL A 355 -20.52 28.40 56.65
N LYS A 356 -21.81 28.74 56.78
CA LYS A 356 -22.61 29.88 56.26
C LYS A 356 -22.49 30.43 54.83
N ALA A 357 -23.66 30.45 54.29
CA ALA A 357 -24.20 31.22 53.17
C ALA A 357 -24.01 32.72 53.23
N THR A 358 -23.95 33.37 52.06
CA THR A 358 -24.62 34.66 51.82
C THR A 358 -25.06 34.79 50.36
N ASN A 359 -26.35 35.00 50.24
CA ASN A 359 -27.07 35.52 49.07
C ASN A 359 -26.72 36.99 48.81
N ILE A 360 -26.82 37.44 47.56
CA ILE A 360 -27.37 38.74 47.10
C ILE A 360 -27.56 38.67 45.59
N SER A 361 -28.70 38.46 45.07
CA SER A 361 -29.78 39.29 44.50
C SER A 361 -29.41 40.16 43.27
N ARG A 362 -30.10 39.81 42.21
CA ARG A 362 -30.77 40.62 41.16
C ARG A 362 -30.34 42.06 40.93
N ARG A 363 -30.19 42.43 39.63
CA ARG A 363 -31.01 43.48 39.00
C ARG A 363 -30.99 43.41 37.45
N ARG A 364 -32.19 43.50 36.90
CA ARG A 364 -32.56 43.81 35.51
C ARG A 364 -32.39 45.30 35.23
N SER A 365 -32.15 45.68 33.99
CA SER A 365 -32.71 46.87 33.30
C SER A 365 -32.19 46.83 31.85
N THR A 366 -32.96 46.57 30.85
CA THR A 366 -33.88 47.35 30.02
C THR A 366 -33.28 48.56 29.27
N ARG A 367 -33.23 48.41 27.93
CA ARG A 367 -33.70 49.32 26.87
C ARG A 367 -33.02 50.68 26.68
N LEU A 368 -32.58 51.05 25.49
CA LEU A 368 -33.27 51.81 24.46
C LEU A 368 -32.33 52.26 23.33
N LYS A 369 -32.77 52.03 22.11
CA LYS A 369 -32.72 52.81 20.87
C LYS A 369 -31.83 54.06 20.80
N LYS A 370 -30.97 54.08 19.80
CA LYS A 370 -31.13 54.92 18.57
C LYS A 370 -30.32 54.31 17.44
#